data_b0f51706ad10ff515fd1446ac896bb8e
#
_entry.id   b0f51706ad10ff515fd1446ac896bb8e
#
_cell.length_a   1.000
_cell.length_b   1.000
_cell.length_c   1.000
_cell.angle_alpha   90.00
_cell.angle_beta   90.00
_cell.angle_gamma   90.00
#
_symmetry.space_group_name_H-M   'P 1'
#
loop_
_entity.id
_entity.type
_entity.pdbx_description
1 polymer ?
#
loop_
_entity_poly.entity_id
_entity_poly.type
_entity_poly.pdbx_seq_one_letter_code
_entity_poly.pdbx_strand_id
1 'polypeptide(L)'
;YHTPCPQCGKQARRETDVSDTFLDSAWYFLRYPSVGRDDVAFDAATTKKWLPVTTYIGGNEHAVLHLLYSRFITMVLHDGGLLDFEEPFTKFRAHGLIIREGAKMSKSRGNVVNPDEYIDKWG
;
A
#
# COMPACT_ATOMS: atom_id res chain seq x y z
N TYR A 1 -25.06 2.96 -13.51
CA TYR A 1 -25.37 3.40 -12.15
C TYR A 1 -25.62 4.91 -12.14
N HIS A 2 -26.76 5.34 -11.61
CA HIS A 2 -27.14 6.75 -11.47
C HIS A 2 -27.16 7.14 -9.99
N THR A 3 -26.81 8.40 -9.71
CA THR A 3 -26.79 8.95 -8.35
C THR A 3 -27.06 10.46 -8.42
N PRO A 4 -27.60 11.08 -7.39
CA PRO A 4 -27.67 12.54 -7.33
C PRO A 4 -26.26 13.15 -7.30
N CYS A 5 -26.06 14.21 -8.08
CA CYS A 5 -24.82 14.98 -8.02
C CYS A 5 -24.67 15.64 -6.64
N PRO A 6 -23.54 15.47 -5.93
CA PRO A 6 -23.37 16.05 -4.59
C PRO A 6 -23.33 17.59 -4.59
N GLN A 7 -23.03 18.22 -5.72
CA GLN A 7 -22.99 19.68 -5.82
C GLN A 7 -24.35 20.32 -6.16
N CYS A 8 -25.14 19.72 -7.05
CA CYS A 8 -26.34 20.35 -7.55
C CYS A 8 -27.61 19.50 -7.39
N GLY A 9 -27.53 18.28 -6.87
CA GLY A 9 -28.65 17.37 -6.67
C GLY A 9 -29.28 16.76 -7.93
N LYS A 10 -28.86 17.19 -9.12
CA LYS A 10 -29.38 16.64 -10.40
C LYS A 10 -28.88 15.21 -10.58
N GLN A 11 -29.64 14.43 -11.36
CA GLN A 11 -29.23 13.07 -11.72
C GLN A 11 -27.92 13.09 -12.51
N ALA A 12 -26.95 12.29 -12.06
CA ALA A 12 -25.64 12.10 -12.69
C ALA A 12 -25.36 10.61 -12.88
N ARG A 13 -24.49 10.27 -13.82
CA ARG A 13 -23.99 8.92 -14.01
C ARG A 13 -22.66 8.77 -13.25
N ARG A 14 -22.51 7.68 -12.50
CA ARG A 14 -21.23 7.33 -11.89
C ARG A 14 -20.25 6.88 -12.94
N GLU A 15 -18.97 7.13 -12.71
CA GLU A 15 -17.88 6.47 -13.43
C GLU A 15 -17.98 4.96 -13.18
N THR A 16 -17.77 4.18 -14.24
CA THR A 16 -17.87 2.72 -14.20
C THR A 16 -16.54 2.02 -14.43
N ASP A 17 -15.51 2.76 -14.77
CA ASP A 17 -14.15 2.21 -14.80
C ASP A 17 -13.68 1.91 -13.37
N VAL A 18 -12.96 0.81 -13.23
CA VAL A 18 -12.32 0.45 -11.95
C VAL A 18 -11.02 1.23 -11.79
N SER A 19 -10.75 1.67 -10.57
CA SER A 19 -9.44 2.19 -10.22
C SER A 19 -8.37 1.12 -10.41
N ASP A 20 -7.15 1.58 -10.68
CA ASP A 20 -5.99 0.70 -10.69
C ASP A 20 -5.87 -0.07 -9.37
N THR A 21 -5.48 -1.34 -9.45
CA THR A 21 -5.38 -2.25 -8.29
C THR A 21 -4.38 -1.78 -7.25
N PHE A 22 -3.40 -0.95 -7.64
CA PHE A 22 -2.41 -0.40 -6.72
C PHE A 22 -2.89 0.81 -5.93
N LEU A 23 -4.05 1.37 -6.25
CA LEU A 23 -4.56 2.55 -5.53
C LEU A 23 -4.81 2.25 -4.05
N ASP A 24 -5.51 1.18 -3.74
CA ASP A 24 -5.81 0.81 -2.34
C ASP A 24 -4.54 0.45 -1.57
N SER A 25 -3.61 -0.26 -2.19
CA SER A 25 -2.32 -0.60 -1.57
C SER A 25 -1.38 0.60 -1.41
N ALA A 26 -1.66 1.73 -2.07
CA ALA A 26 -0.79 2.90 -2.03
C ALA A 26 -0.85 3.69 -0.72
N TRP A 27 -1.86 3.50 0.12
CA TRP A 27 -2.07 4.27 1.34
C TRP A 27 -2.40 3.43 2.60
N TYR A 28 -2.37 2.11 2.51
CA TYR A 28 -2.72 1.18 3.60
C TYR A 28 -1.97 1.47 4.91
N PHE A 29 -0.71 1.91 4.84
CA PHE A 29 0.14 2.23 5.98
C PHE A 29 -0.39 3.42 6.79
N LEU A 30 -1.12 4.34 6.17
CA LEU A 30 -1.80 5.45 6.88
C LEU A 30 -2.94 4.93 7.76
N ARG A 31 -3.56 3.81 7.37
CA ARG A 31 -4.65 3.19 8.10
C ARG A 31 -4.19 2.43 9.35
N TYR A 32 -2.99 1.84 9.33
CA TYR A 32 -2.50 1.01 10.43
C TYR A 32 -2.53 1.69 11.80
N PRO A 33 -2.05 2.93 11.98
CA PRO A 33 -2.12 3.60 13.27
C PRO A 33 -3.54 3.93 13.72
N SER A 34 -4.52 3.86 12.82
CA SER A 34 -5.91 4.29 13.05
C SER A 34 -6.92 3.16 12.88
N VAL A 35 -6.51 1.89 12.98
CA VAL A 35 -7.34 0.72 12.71
C VAL A 35 -8.61 0.66 13.58
N GLY A 36 -8.59 1.22 14.77
CA GLY A 36 -9.75 1.30 15.68
C GLY A 36 -10.73 2.45 15.39
N ARG A 37 -10.53 3.24 14.32
CA ARG A 37 -11.38 4.36 13.92
C ARG A 37 -12.15 4.00 12.65
N ASP A 38 -13.48 3.99 12.72
CA ASP A 38 -14.35 3.70 11.57
C ASP A 38 -14.98 4.95 10.93
N ASP A 39 -14.80 6.10 11.57
CA ASP A 39 -15.36 7.39 11.18
C ASP A 39 -14.46 8.19 10.23
N VAL A 40 -13.19 7.83 10.11
CA VAL A 40 -12.19 8.50 9.26
C VAL A 40 -11.32 7.50 8.51
N ALA A 41 -10.78 7.89 7.37
CA ALA A 41 -9.81 7.08 6.62
C ALA A 41 -8.53 6.83 7.43
N PHE A 42 -8.03 7.86 8.10
CA PHE A 42 -6.95 7.81 9.08
C PHE A 42 -7.04 9.01 10.02
N ASP A 43 -6.55 8.85 11.24
CA ASP A 43 -6.49 9.93 12.25
C ASP A 43 -5.21 10.75 12.07
N ALA A 44 -5.36 12.02 11.71
CA ALA A 44 -4.23 12.90 11.41
C ALA A 44 -3.26 13.08 12.60
N ALA A 45 -3.78 13.15 13.81
CA ALA A 45 -2.95 13.33 15.02
C ALA A 45 -2.11 12.09 15.34
N THR A 46 -2.68 10.90 15.13
CA THR A 46 -1.97 9.63 15.30
C THR A 46 -0.98 9.41 14.17
N THR A 47 -1.38 9.70 12.94
CA THR A 47 -0.52 9.61 11.74
C THR A 47 0.74 10.45 11.92
N LYS A 48 0.61 11.70 12.36
CA LYS A 48 1.73 12.60 12.60
C LYS A 48 2.75 12.07 13.62
N LYS A 49 2.33 11.23 14.57
CA LYS A 49 3.22 10.64 15.59
C LYS A 49 4.00 9.43 15.07
N TRP A 50 3.43 8.70 14.14
CA TRP A 50 3.97 7.41 13.69
C TRP A 50 4.63 7.46 12.32
N LEU A 51 4.29 8.43 11.49
CA LEU A 51 4.73 8.54 10.11
C LEU A 51 5.55 9.83 9.88
N PRO A 52 6.41 9.86 8.84
CA PRO A 52 6.62 8.82 7.82
C PRO A 52 7.26 7.54 8.35
N VAL A 53 7.10 6.45 7.63
CA VAL A 53 7.70 5.15 7.97
C VAL A 53 9.22 5.23 7.91
N THR A 54 9.91 4.88 8.98
CA THR A 54 11.37 4.98 9.10
C THR A 54 12.11 4.06 8.13
N THR A 55 11.64 2.83 7.94
CA THR A 55 12.26 1.87 7.02
C THR A 55 11.21 0.98 6.38
N TYR A 56 11.24 0.89 5.07
CA TYR A 56 10.38 0.02 4.27
C TYR A 56 11.23 -1.04 3.58
N ILE A 57 10.84 -2.30 3.72
CA ILE A 57 11.62 -3.44 3.21
C ILE A 57 10.74 -4.21 2.21
N GLY A 58 11.28 -4.46 1.02
CA GLY A 58 10.54 -5.18 -0.01
C GLY A 58 11.36 -5.49 -1.25
N GLY A 59 10.72 -6.08 -2.24
CA GLY A 59 11.33 -6.38 -3.53
C GLY A 59 11.59 -5.13 -4.35
N ASN A 60 12.70 -5.11 -5.08
CA ASN A 60 13.09 -3.96 -5.90
C ASN A 60 12.11 -3.70 -7.07
N GLU A 61 11.36 -4.71 -7.50
CA GLU A 61 10.33 -4.59 -8.54
C GLU A 61 9.22 -3.59 -8.18
N HIS A 62 9.00 -3.36 -6.89
CA HIS A 62 7.99 -2.42 -6.42
C HIS A 62 8.40 -0.95 -6.49
N ALA A 63 9.66 -0.65 -6.83
CA ALA A 63 10.13 0.73 -6.96
C ALA A 63 9.35 1.53 -8.02
N VAL A 64 8.97 0.88 -9.13
CA VAL A 64 8.22 1.49 -10.24
C VAL A 64 6.71 1.17 -10.20
N LEU A 65 6.26 0.42 -9.22
CA LEU A 65 4.85 0.05 -9.03
C LEU A 65 4.33 0.62 -7.71
N HIS A 66 4.25 -0.22 -6.70
CA HIS A 66 3.71 0.13 -5.39
C HIS A 66 4.34 1.38 -4.76
N LEU A 67 5.66 1.51 -4.78
CA LEU A 67 6.33 2.67 -4.17
C LEU A 67 6.04 3.97 -4.92
N LEU A 68 5.95 3.93 -6.25
CA LEU A 68 5.59 5.10 -7.04
C LEU A 68 4.17 5.59 -6.70
N TYR A 69 3.21 4.67 -6.64
CA TYR A 69 1.84 5.00 -6.24
C TYR A 69 1.77 5.53 -4.81
N SER A 70 2.48 4.90 -3.86
CA SER A 70 2.50 5.35 -2.46
C SER A 70 3.05 6.77 -2.32
N ARG A 71 4.12 7.11 -3.05
CA ARG A 71 4.68 8.46 -3.09
C ARG A 71 3.70 9.46 -3.71
N PHE A 72 3.11 9.11 -4.83
CA PHE A 72 2.13 9.96 -5.50
C PHE A 72 0.92 10.27 -4.60
N ILE A 73 0.31 9.25 -4.00
CA ILE A 73 -0.83 9.45 -3.10
C ILE A 73 -0.43 10.26 -1.85
N THR A 74 0.75 10.02 -1.30
CA THR A 74 1.25 10.81 -0.16
C THR A 74 1.40 12.29 -0.51
N MET A 75 1.96 12.61 -1.68
CA MET A 75 2.07 14.00 -2.16
C MET A 75 0.70 14.64 -2.38
N VAL A 76 -0.26 13.93 -2.96
CA VAL A 76 -1.63 14.42 -3.14
C VAL A 76 -2.29 14.72 -1.79
N LEU A 77 -2.12 13.84 -0.80
CA LEU A 77 -2.66 14.06 0.55
C LEU A 77 -1.95 15.20 1.28
N HIS A 78 -0.65 15.37 1.07
CA HIS A 78 0.12 16.51 1.58
C HIS A 78 -0.38 17.83 0.96
N ASP A 79 -0.52 17.90 -0.36
CA ASP A 79 -1.05 19.09 -1.06
C ASP A 79 -2.47 19.43 -0.62
N GLY A 80 -3.27 18.42 -0.28
CA GLY A 80 -4.60 18.57 0.32
C GLY A 80 -4.61 18.98 1.80
N GLY A 81 -3.43 19.14 2.44
CA GLY A 81 -3.30 19.52 3.84
C GLY A 81 -3.66 18.41 4.85
N LEU A 82 -3.75 17.16 4.39
CA LEU A 82 -4.08 16.00 5.23
C LEU A 82 -2.85 15.36 5.88
N LEU A 83 -1.68 15.57 5.31
CA LEU A 83 -0.39 15.09 5.82
C LEU A 83 0.60 16.26 5.94
N ASP A 84 1.60 16.13 6.80
CA ASP A 84 2.68 17.09 6.98
C ASP A 84 4.04 16.60 6.42
N PHE A 85 4.01 15.57 5.60
CA PHE A 85 5.17 14.99 4.91
C PHE A 85 4.78 14.60 3.47
N GLU A 86 5.76 14.63 2.57
CA GLU A 86 5.59 14.31 1.14
C GLU A 86 6.06 12.89 0.79
N GLU A 87 7.00 12.35 1.58
CA GLU A 87 7.56 11.01 1.35
C GLU A 87 7.08 10.02 2.42
N PRO A 88 6.41 8.93 2.00
CA PRO A 88 5.83 7.96 2.95
C PRO A 88 6.88 7.12 3.68
N PHE A 89 8.02 6.87 3.02
CA PHE A 89 9.08 6.00 3.50
C PHE A 89 10.41 6.75 3.48
N THR A 90 11.05 6.94 4.64
CA THR A 90 12.32 7.68 4.72
C THR A 90 13.50 6.85 4.21
N LYS A 91 13.37 5.53 4.23
CA LYS A 91 14.38 4.60 3.75
C LYS A 91 13.75 3.36 3.13
N PHE A 92 14.15 3.04 1.91
CA PHE A 92 13.80 1.78 1.26
C PHE A 92 15.00 0.82 1.29
N ARG A 93 14.76 -0.40 1.75
CA ARG A 93 15.73 -1.48 1.69
C ARG A 93 15.22 -2.60 0.79
N ALA A 94 15.76 -2.67 -0.41
CA ALA A 94 15.49 -3.78 -1.31
C ALA A 94 16.17 -5.06 -0.79
N HIS A 95 15.41 -6.14 -0.72
CA HIS A 95 15.95 -7.48 -0.48
C HIS A 95 16.16 -8.21 -1.81
N GLY A 96 17.02 -9.23 -1.79
CA GLY A 96 17.19 -10.15 -2.92
C GLY A 96 16.03 -11.13 -3.04
N LEU A 97 16.10 -11.97 -4.06
CA LEU A 97 15.13 -13.05 -4.28
C LEU A 97 15.70 -14.36 -3.71
N ILE A 98 14.87 -15.12 -3.02
CA ILE A 98 15.20 -16.49 -2.66
C ILE A 98 15.00 -17.34 -3.92
N ILE A 99 16.02 -18.06 -4.28
CA ILE A 99 16.01 -18.96 -5.44
C ILE A 99 16.08 -20.41 -4.99
N ARG A 100 15.44 -21.29 -5.72
CA ARG A 100 15.55 -22.75 -5.60
C ARG A 100 15.77 -23.36 -6.97
N GLU A 101 16.74 -24.30 -7.06
CA GLU A 101 17.09 -24.94 -8.32
C GLU A 101 17.49 -23.94 -9.42
N GLY A 102 18.24 -22.91 -9.03
CA GLY A 102 18.75 -21.88 -9.95
C GLY A 102 17.70 -20.90 -10.48
N ALA A 103 16.47 -20.91 -9.95
CA ALA A 103 15.40 -20.05 -10.42
C ALA A 103 14.61 -19.41 -9.28
N LYS A 104 13.98 -18.24 -9.56
CA LYS A 104 13.01 -17.62 -8.66
C LYS A 104 11.88 -18.61 -8.36
N MET A 105 11.51 -18.72 -7.08
CA MET A 105 10.36 -19.55 -6.67
C MET A 105 9.08 -19.06 -7.31
N SER A 106 8.31 -20.00 -7.86
CA SER A 106 7.02 -19.75 -8.49
C SER A 106 6.09 -20.95 -8.35
N LYS A 107 4.82 -20.69 -8.02
CA LYS A 107 3.80 -21.75 -7.97
C LYS A 107 3.68 -22.50 -9.29
N SER A 108 3.78 -21.80 -10.40
CA SER A 108 3.69 -22.41 -11.76
C SER A 108 4.88 -23.31 -12.09
N ARG A 109 6.01 -23.13 -11.43
CA ARG A 109 7.21 -23.99 -11.59
C ARG A 109 7.28 -25.13 -10.58
N GLY A 110 6.42 -25.11 -9.56
CA GLY A 110 6.43 -26.12 -8.49
C GLY A 110 7.67 -26.10 -7.60
N ASN A 111 8.51 -25.05 -7.66
CA ASN A 111 9.74 -24.94 -6.89
C ASN A 111 9.58 -24.05 -5.63
N VAL A 112 8.37 -23.93 -5.11
CA VAL A 112 8.11 -23.20 -3.87
C VAL A 112 8.55 -24.03 -2.67
N VAL A 113 9.22 -23.39 -1.72
CA VAL A 113 9.52 -23.97 -0.41
C VAL A 113 8.43 -23.54 0.56
N ASN A 114 7.77 -24.54 1.19
CA ASN A 114 6.79 -24.26 2.22
C ASN A 114 7.51 -23.99 3.54
N PRO A 115 7.27 -22.85 4.20
CA PRO A 115 7.86 -22.56 5.51
C PRO A 115 7.47 -23.57 6.59
N ASP A 116 6.31 -24.27 6.48
CA ASP A 116 5.86 -25.27 7.43
C ASP A 116 6.88 -26.39 7.61
N GLU A 117 7.56 -26.83 6.55
CA GLU A 117 8.63 -27.83 6.61
C GLU A 117 9.78 -27.43 7.55
N TYR A 118 10.03 -26.12 7.67
CA TYR A 118 11.05 -25.56 8.56
C TYR A 118 10.53 -25.39 9.99
N ILE A 119 9.30 -24.96 10.12
CA ILE A 119 8.62 -24.80 11.42
C ILE A 119 8.52 -26.16 12.11
N ASP A 120 8.09 -27.21 11.40
CA ASP A 120 7.97 -28.56 11.93
C ASP A 120 9.32 -29.14 12.39
N LYS A 121 10.41 -28.74 11.72
CA LYS A 121 11.76 -29.25 12.01
C LYS A 121 12.50 -28.48 13.09
N TRP A 122 12.30 -27.16 13.15
CA TRP A 122 13.14 -26.26 13.93
C TRP A 122 12.38 -25.43 14.97
N GLY A 123 11.07 -25.40 14.90
CA GLY A 123 10.16 -24.63 15.75
C GLY A 123 9.89 -23.23 15.24
#